data_133c1760e0ac2ab6d4032fecbdb78c23
#
_entry.id   133c1760e0ac2ab6d4032fecbdb78c23
#
_cell.length_a   1.000
_cell.length_b   1.000
_cell.length_c   1.000
_cell.angle_alpha   90.00
_cell.angle_beta   90.00
_cell.angle_gamma   90.00
#
_symmetry.space_group_name_H-M   'P 1'
#
loop_
_entity.id
_entity.type
_entity.pdbx_description
1 polymer ?
#
loop_
_entity_poly.entity_id
_entity_poly.type
_entity_poly.pdbx_seq_one_letter_code
_entity_poly.pdbx_strand_id
1 'polypeptide(L)'
;MKTVAQTVIEADRFYTIAAKGGSVIQAVEKATNGGDIRLGKYEHKPEQEWAFVREGDGVYRIRNRASGKLIDLMMTGTANGTWLHLWEDVGGTSQMWTVEP
;
A
#
# COMPACT_ATOMS: atom_id res chain seq x y z
N MET A 1 13.50 26.95 15.73
CA MET A 1 13.80 25.80 14.89
C MET A 1 12.52 25.22 14.30
N LYS A 2 12.53 24.97 13.02
CA LYS A 2 11.34 24.45 12.38
C LYS A 2 11.26 22.94 12.59
N THR A 3 10.19 22.48 13.19
CA THR A 3 9.92 21.06 13.36
C THR A 3 9.28 20.52 12.10
N VAL A 4 9.90 19.53 11.51
CA VAL A 4 9.29 18.81 10.40
C VAL A 4 8.25 17.86 10.99
N ALA A 5 6.99 18.03 10.57
CA ALA A 5 5.94 17.14 10.98
C ALA A 5 6.19 15.75 10.37
N GLN A 6 6.36 14.77 11.22
CA GLN A 6 6.40 13.38 10.76
C GLN A 6 4.98 12.85 10.71
N THR A 7 4.68 12.15 9.63
CA THR A 7 3.39 11.48 9.52
C THR A 7 3.37 10.30 10.46
N VAL A 8 2.48 10.35 11.43
CA VAL A 8 2.21 9.22 12.31
C VAL A 8 1.13 8.38 11.65
N ILE A 9 1.46 7.13 11.36
CA ILE A 9 0.50 6.21 10.75
C ILE A 9 -0.39 5.63 11.84
N GLU A 10 -1.68 5.88 11.74
CA GLU A 10 -2.69 5.40 12.67
C GLU A 10 -3.42 4.20 12.11
N ALA A 11 -3.68 3.20 12.96
CA ALA A 11 -4.25 1.91 12.55
C ALA A 11 -5.65 2.02 11.94
N ASP A 12 -6.45 2.99 12.40
CA ASP A 12 -7.86 3.11 12.00
C ASP A 12 -8.10 4.15 10.90
N ARG A 13 -7.06 4.57 10.21
CA ARG A 13 -7.17 5.58 9.16
C ARG A 13 -6.75 5.04 7.83
N PHE A 14 -7.30 5.65 6.78
CA PHE A 14 -6.90 5.39 5.41
C PHE A 14 -6.05 6.53 4.88
N TYR A 15 -5.09 6.16 4.04
CA TYR A 15 -4.09 7.09 3.51
C TYR A 15 -3.99 6.94 2.00
N THR A 16 -3.58 8.01 1.34
CA THR A 16 -3.08 7.91 -0.02
C THR A 16 -1.58 7.66 0.01
N ILE A 17 -1.07 6.95 -0.98
CA ILE A 17 0.37 6.77 -1.19
C ILE A 17 0.68 7.46 -2.51
N ALA A 18 1.34 8.60 -2.43
CA ALA A 18 1.55 9.47 -3.58
C ALA A 18 2.99 9.43 -4.07
N ALA A 19 3.15 9.43 -5.39
CA ALA A 19 4.43 9.69 -6.02
C ALA A 19 4.73 11.20 -5.95
N LYS A 20 5.98 11.59 -6.20
CA LYS A 20 6.42 12.98 -6.10
C LYS A 20 5.59 13.93 -6.95
N GLY A 21 5.06 13.49 -8.07
CA GLY A 21 4.21 14.31 -8.94
C GLY A 21 2.76 14.43 -8.50
N GLY A 22 2.37 13.80 -7.39
CA GLY A 22 1.01 13.87 -6.85
C GLY A 22 0.08 12.74 -7.26
N SER A 23 0.46 11.91 -8.23
CA SER A 23 -0.33 10.72 -8.57
C SER A 23 -0.27 9.71 -7.44
N VAL A 24 -1.38 9.01 -7.22
CA VAL A 24 -1.51 8.07 -6.11
C VAL A 24 -1.54 6.62 -6.58
N ILE A 25 -1.10 5.73 -5.72
CA ILE A 25 -1.17 4.29 -5.96
C ILE A 25 -2.62 3.85 -5.84
N GLN A 26 -3.09 3.10 -6.83
CA GLN A 26 -4.48 2.63 -6.88
C GLN A 26 -4.58 1.19 -7.38
N ALA A 27 -5.63 0.51 -6.94
CA ALA A 27 -6.05 -0.76 -7.51
C ALA A 27 -6.85 -0.48 -8.79
N VAL A 28 -6.44 -1.04 -9.92
CA VAL A 28 -7.01 -0.68 -11.23
C VAL A 28 -8.20 -1.53 -11.61
N GLU A 29 -8.22 -2.78 -11.17
CA GLU A 29 -9.26 -3.72 -11.55
C GLU A 29 -10.02 -4.24 -10.35
N LYS A 30 -11.05 -5.03 -10.64
CA LYS A 30 -11.82 -5.70 -9.61
C LYS A 30 -10.91 -6.36 -8.58
N ALA A 31 -11.36 -6.35 -7.36
CA ALA A 31 -10.70 -6.85 -6.18
C ALA A 31 -10.42 -8.36 -6.23
N THR A 32 -9.61 -8.79 -7.18
CA THR A 32 -9.20 -10.18 -7.34
C THR A 32 -7.73 -10.32 -6.98
N ASN A 33 -7.32 -11.53 -6.58
CA ASN A 33 -5.93 -11.85 -6.40
C ASN A 33 -5.18 -11.66 -7.73
N GLY A 34 -4.03 -10.98 -7.68
CA GLY A 34 -3.27 -10.64 -8.86
C GLY A 34 -3.70 -9.35 -9.54
N GLY A 35 -4.65 -8.60 -8.98
CA GLY A 35 -5.08 -7.33 -9.54
C GLY A 35 -3.96 -6.30 -9.61
N ASP A 36 -3.93 -5.52 -10.70
CA ASP A 36 -2.87 -4.54 -10.94
C ASP A 36 -2.92 -3.38 -9.94
N ILE A 37 -1.73 -2.88 -9.62
CA ILE A 37 -1.53 -1.66 -8.85
C ILE A 37 -0.84 -0.66 -9.76
N ARG A 38 -1.40 0.54 -9.91
CA ARG A 38 -0.89 1.57 -10.81
C ARG A 38 -0.97 2.96 -10.19
N LEU A 39 -0.35 3.93 -10.82
CA LEU A 39 -0.51 5.33 -10.46
C LEU A 39 -1.72 5.92 -11.18
N GLY A 40 -2.43 6.80 -10.51
CA GLY A 40 -3.55 7.52 -11.07
C GLY A 40 -3.79 8.84 -10.35
N LYS A 41 -4.60 9.71 -10.96
CA LYS A 41 -5.03 10.95 -10.33
C LYS A 41 -5.96 10.63 -9.15
N TYR A 42 -5.74 11.27 -8.00
CA TYR A 42 -6.61 11.04 -6.86
C TYR A 42 -8.02 11.61 -7.11
N GLU A 43 -9.01 10.75 -6.96
CA GLU A 43 -10.41 11.07 -7.20
C GLU A 43 -11.30 10.71 -5.99
N HIS A 44 -10.70 10.60 -4.80
CA HIS A 44 -11.40 10.23 -3.56
C HIS A 44 -12.11 8.87 -3.62
N LYS A 45 -11.56 7.94 -4.39
CA LYS A 45 -12.13 6.58 -4.53
C LYS A 45 -11.49 5.63 -3.54
N PRO A 46 -12.26 4.65 -3.01
CA PRO A 46 -11.70 3.70 -2.04
C PRO A 46 -10.58 2.83 -2.63
N GLU A 47 -10.55 2.60 -3.94
CA GLU A 47 -9.44 1.89 -4.61
C GLU A 47 -8.10 2.61 -4.50
N GLN A 48 -8.12 3.88 -4.13
CA GLN A 48 -6.95 4.75 -4.01
C GLN A 48 -6.55 4.98 -2.56
N GLU A 49 -7.19 4.30 -1.63
CA GLU A 49 -6.99 4.52 -0.20
C GLU A 49 -6.58 3.23 0.48
N TRP A 50 -5.65 3.35 1.42
CA TRP A 50 -4.95 2.21 2.00
C TRP A 50 -4.86 2.34 3.52
N ALA A 51 -5.06 1.21 4.20
CA ALA A 51 -4.82 1.12 5.64
C ALA A 51 -3.47 0.46 5.89
N PHE A 52 -2.73 0.99 6.85
CA PHE A 52 -1.44 0.44 7.26
C PHE A 52 -1.64 -0.39 8.51
N VAL A 53 -1.58 -1.70 8.37
CA VAL A 53 -1.76 -2.64 9.47
C VAL A 53 -0.40 -3.02 10.03
N ARG A 54 -0.14 -2.60 11.27
CA ARG A 54 1.16 -2.81 11.89
C ARG A 54 1.38 -4.28 12.24
N GLU A 55 2.52 -4.82 11.81
CA GLU A 55 2.97 -6.17 12.16
C GLU A 55 4.03 -6.19 13.24
N GLY A 56 4.82 -5.14 13.34
CA GLY A 56 5.89 -4.98 14.30
C GLY A 56 6.46 -3.57 14.18
N ASP A 57 7.59 -3.30 14.80
CA ASP A 57 8.19 -1.96 14.77
C ASP A 57 8.58 -1.56 13.35
N GLY A 58 7.86 -0.56 12.81
CA GLY A 58 8.10 -0.04 11.47
C GLY A 58 7.73 -0.99 10.33
N VAL A 59 7.07 -2.12 10.62
CA VAL A 59 6.68 -3.12 9.64
C VAL A 59 5.16 -3.14 9.50
N TYR A 60 4.68 -3.03 8.26
CA TYR A 60 3.25 -2.92 7.97
C TYR A 60 2.81 -3.84 6.84
N ARG A 61 1.56 -4.26 6.91
CA ARG A 61 0.81 -4.72 5.74
C ARG A 61 -0.02 -3.55 5.26
N ILE A 62 -0.14 -3.40 3.95
CA ILE A 62 -0.84 -2.26 3.34
C ILE A 62 -2.08 -2.78 2.65
N ARG A 63 -3.25 -2.46 3.21
CA ARG A 63 -4.55 -3.00 2.80
C ARG A 63 -5.35 -1.99 2.01
N ASN A 64 -5.85 -2.41 0.86
CA ASN A 64 -6.72 -1.58 0.02
C ASN A 64 -8.10 -1.43 0.66
N ARG A 65 -8.60 -0.20 0.70
CA ARG A 65 -9.90 0.10 1.32
C ARG A 65 -11.07 -0.56 0.60
N ALA A 66 -11.02 -0.60 -0.74
CA ALA A 66 -12.11 -1.16 -1.54
C ALA A 66 -12.19 -2.67 -1.45
N SER A 67 -11.04 -3.35 -1.49
CA SER A 67 -10.97 -4.80 -1.64
C SER A 67 -10.62 -5.56 -0.36
N GLY A 68 -9.97 -4.89 0.58
CA GLY A 68 -9.38 -5.56 1.73
C GLY A 68 -8.13 -6.37 1.42
N LYS A 69 -7.67 -6.35 0.17
CA LYS A 69 -6.47 -7.07 -0.24
C LYS A 69 -5.22 -6.23 0.00
N LEU A 70 -4.08 -6.91 0.07
CA LEU A 70 -2.80 -6.31 0.42
C LEU A 70 -1.95 -6.01 -0.81
N ILE A 71 -1.04 -5.02 -0.67
CA ILE A 71 0.06 -4.86 -1.61
C ILE A 71 1.03 -6.02 -1.39
N ASP A 72 1.28 -6.78 -2.43
CA ASP A 72 2.06 -8.00 -2.39
C ASP A 72 3.09 -8.02 -3.53
N LEU A 73 4.25 -8.61 -3.28
CA LEU A 73 5.27 -8.80 -4.30
C LEU A 73 4.88 -10.00 -5.18
N MET A 74 4.82 -9.77 -6.48
CA MET A 74 4.44 -10.81 -7.44
C MET A 74 5.39 -12.01 -7.32
N MET A 75 4.83 -13.20 -7.15
CA MET A 75 5.54 -14.47 -7.02
C MET A 75 6.62 -14.46 -5.93
N THR A 76 6.41 -13.71 -4.86
CA THR A 76 7.34 -13.54 -3.74
C THR A 76 8.74 -13.05 -4.14
N GLY A 77 8.85 -12.41 -5.30
CA GLY A 77 10.10 -11.88 -5.80
C GLY A 77 10.68 -10.78 -4.92
N THR A 78 12.01 -10.69 -4.87
CA THR A 78 12.70 -9.66 -4.11
C THR A 78 13.67 -8.85 -4.97
N ALA A 79 13.81 -9.21 -6.23
CA ALA A 79 14.68 -8.49 -7.15
C ALA A 79 14.13 -7.13 -7.53
N ASN A 80 15.01 -6.19 -7.84
CA ASN A 80 14.59 -4.91 -8.40
C ASN A 80 13.81 -5.14 -9.69
N GLY A 81 12.70 -4.43 -9.84
CA GLY A 81 11.80 -4.59 -10.97
C GLY A 81 10.67 -5.59 -10.75
N THR A 82 10.66 -6.28 -9.62
CA THR A 82 9.53 -7.15 -9.26
C THR A 82 8.26 -6.31 -9.17
N TRP A 83 7.20 -6.80 -9.79
CA TRP A 83 5.92 -6.10 -9.83
C TRP A 83 5.15 -6.26 -8.53
N LEU A 84 4.36 -5.26 -8.22
CA LEU A 84 3.41 -5.29 -7.11
C LEU A 84 2.03 -5.63 -7.66
N HIS A 85 1.25 -6.37 -6.87
CA HIS A 85 -0.13 -6.67 -7.18
C HIS A 85 -0.96 -6.73 -5.89
N LEU A 86 -2.26 -6.85 -6.03
CA LEU A 86 -3.15 -7.13 -4.91
C LEU A 86 -3.20 -8.63 -4.64
N TRP A 87 -3.20 -8.99 -3.37
CA TRP A 87 -3.38 -10.38 -2.96
C TRP A 87 -4.05 -10.45 -1.59
N GLU A 88 -4.77 -11.53 -1.35
CA GLU A 88 -5.34 -11.77 -0.03
C GLU A 88 -4.26 -11.92 1.02
N ASP A 89 -4.60 -11.66 2.28
CA ASP A 89 -3.66 -11.80 3.39
C ASP A 89 -3.35 -13.27 3.65
N VAL A 90 -2.13 -13.67 3.36
CA VAL A 90 -1.62 -15.02 3.61
C VAL A 90 -0.52 -15.04 4.68
N GLY A 91 -0.25 -13.90 5.30
CA GLY A 91 0.77 -13.78 6.34
C GLY A 91 2.21 -13.88 5.85
N GLY A 92 2.43 -13.81 4.54
CA GLY A 92 3.76 -13.97 3.96
C GLY A 92 4.61 -12.71 4.02
N THR A 93 5.93 -12.88 3.97
CA THR A 93 6.88 -11.75 3.99
C THR A 93 6.79 -10.88 2.74
N SER A 94 6.29 -11.41 1.62
CA SER A 94 6.03 -10.63 0.42
C SER A 94 4.96 -9.55 0.59
N GLN A 95 4.25 -9.57 1.72
CA GLN A 95 3.19 -8.62 2.06
C GLN A 95 3.59 -7.68 3.20
N MET A 96 4.86 -7.73 3.61
CA MET A 96 5.36 -6.90 4.70
C MET A 96 6.28 -5.81 4.17
N TRP A 97 6.04 -4.60 4.65
CA TRP A 97 6.70 -3.39 4.17
C TRP A 97 7.25 -2.58 5.34
N THR A 98 8.43 -2.02 5.18
CA THR A 98 8.93 -1.02 6.12
C THR A 98 8.54 0.37 5.62
N VAL A 99 8.15 1.22 6.56
CA VAL A 99 7.82 2.61 6.26
C VAL A 99 8.81 3.48 7.02
N GLU A 100 9.59 4.23 6.28
CA GLU A 100 10.63 5.10 6.82
C GLU A 100 10.33 6.56 6.48
N PRO A 101 10.68 7.49 7.39
CA PRO A 101 10.51 8.91 7.13
C PRO A 101 11.41 9.45 6.00
#